data_f37e2e70c3ace9768e1dcfe7a9130b88
#
_entry.id   f37e2e70c3ace9768e1dcfe7a9130b88
#
_cell.length_a   1.000
_cell.length_b   1.000
_cell.length_c   1.000
_cell.angle_alpha   90.00
_cell.angle_beta   90.00
_cell.angle_gamma   90.00
#
_symmetry.space_group_name_H-M   'P 1'
#
loop_
_entity.id
_entity.type
_entity.pdbx_description
1 polymer ?
#
loop_
_entity_poly.entity_id
_entity_poly.type
_entity_poly.pdbx_seq_one_letter_code
_entity_poly.pdbx_strand_id
1 'polypeptide(L)'
;MSIAGGLPEAFARGRAVGCDTIQIFTKNNNQWRARPLSGQEVEAFRAAQRSSGIAPVLAHTSYLINIACPERGLFRKSVEGLSLEAERAERLGIPYLVLHPGAHLGRGVEEGVKRAAEALDSVHGRTPGATLRILLESTAGQGTALGARFEELAALLARVGHPERRGVCLDSCHIFAAGYEV
;
A
#
# COMPACT_ATOMS: atom_id res chain seq x y z
N MET A 1 -11.77 -2.58 5.15
CA MET A 1 -12.79 -3.59 5.53
C MET A 1 -12.10 -4.84 6.09
N SER A 2 -12.62 -5.47 7.14
CA SER A 2 -12.01 -6.66 7.76
C SER A 2 -12.08 -7.89 6.85
N ILE A 3 -10.97 -8.65 6.82
CA ILE A 3 -10.83 -9.92 6.11
C ILE A 3 -10.92 -11.15 7.06
N ALA A 4 -11.38 -10.96 8.28
CA ALA A 4 -11.55 -12.06 9.23
C ALA A 4 -12.53 -13.11 8.65
N GLY A 5 -12.18 -14.39 8.72
CA GLY A 5 -12.93 -15.49 8.09
C GLY A 5 -12.56 -15.77 6.63
N GLY A 6 -11.75 -14.92 6.00
CA GLY A 6 -11.30 -15.03 4.61
C GLY A 6 -11.44 -13.73 3.81
N LEU A 7 -10.66 -13.62 2.75
CA LEU A 7 -10.68 -12.43 1.89
C LEU A 7 -12.09 -12.11 1.30
N PRO A 8 -12.89 -13.11 0.86
CA PRO A 8 -14.23 -12.86 0.32
C PRO A 8 -15.20 -12.20 1.31
N GLU A 9 -15.01 -12.44 2.62
CA GLU A 9 -15.88 -11.89 3.66
C GLU A 9 -15.88 -10.36 3.73
N ALA A 10 -14.85 -9.73 3.21
CA ALA A 10 -14.77 -8.26 3.13
C ALA A 10 -15.91 -7.67 2.28
N PHE A 11 -16.31 -8.37 1.23
CA PHE A 11 -17.41 -7.92 0.34
C PHE A 11 -18.76 -8.00 1.01
N ALA A 12 -19.03 -9.09 1.74
CA ALA A 12 -20.28 -9.22 2.52
C ALA A 12 -20.39 -8.09 3.55
N ARG A 13 -19.30 -7.78 4.24
CA ARG A 13 -19.25 -6.67 5.22
C ARG A 13 -19.40 -5.30 4.56
N GLY A 14 -18.77 -5.08 3.40
CA GLY A 14 -18.93 -3.84 2.63
C GLY A 14 -20.37 -3.62 2.18
N ARG A 15 -20.99 -4.67 1.65
CA ARG A 15 -22.41 -4.63 1.25
C ARG A 15 -23.34 -4.31 2.41
N ALA A 16 -23.09 -4.93 3.57
CA ALA A 16 -23.92 -4.73 4.77
C ALA A 16 -23.99 -3.28 5.24
N VAL A 17 -22.98 -2.46 4.91
CA VAL A 17 -22.90 -1.03 5.26
C VAL A 17 -22.99 -0.11 4.04
N GLY A 18 -23.35 -0.62 2.87
CA GLY A 18 -23.61 0.17 1.67
C GLY A 18 -22.35 0.74 0.99
N CYS A 19 -21.20 0.05 1.08
CA CYS A 19 -19.99 0.50 0.40
C CYS A 19 -20.03 0.23 -1.11
N ASP A 20 -19.65 1.23 -1.91
CA ASP A 20 -19.36 1.08 -3.34
C ASP A 20 -17.93 0.65 -3.62
N THR A 21 -17.01 0.99 -2.71
CA THR A 21 -15.60 0.62 -2.74
C THR A 21 -15.12 0.21 -1.35
N ILE A 22 -14.10 -0.64 -1.28
CA ILE A 22 -13.49 -1.05 0.00
C ILE A 22 -11.97 -1.06 -0.07
N GLN A 23 -11.34 -0.76 1.06
CA GLN A 23 -9.93 -1.03 1.27
C GLN A 23 -9.76 -2.21 2.23
N ILE A 24 -8.84 -3.11 1.93
CA ILE A 24 -8.55 -4.32 2.71
C ILE A 24 -7.04 -4.47 2.95
N PHE A 25 -6.66 -5.30 3.91
CA PHE A 25 -5.35 -5.93 3.94
C PHE A 25 -5.41 -7.27 3.21
N THR A 26 -4.37 -7.64 2.46
CA THR A 26 -4.33 -8.94 1.75
C THR A 26 -3.84 -10.08 2.65
N LYS A 27 -3.37 -9.75 3.85
CA LYS A 27 -2.87 -10.65 4.89
C LYS A 27 -3.01 -10.00 6.27
N ASN A 28 -2.56 -10.69 7.32
CA ASN A 28 -2.45 -10.07 8.65
C ASN A 28 -1.44 -8.89 8.60
N ASN A 29 -1.92 -7.70 8.95
CA ASN A 29 -1.15 -6.45 8.89
C ASN A 29 -0.03 -6.33 9.94
N ASN A 30 -0.01 -7.22 10.94
CA ASN A 30 1.01 -7.27 11.99
C ASN A 30 2.03 -8.40 11.78
N GLN A 31 2.06 -8.99 10.59
CA GLN A 31 2.99 -10.07 10.25
C GLN A 31 3.75 -9.78 8.96
N TRP A 32 5.05 -10.07 8.95
CA TRP A 32 5.89 -9.93 7.75
C TRP A 32 5.59 -10.98 6.69
N ARG A 33 5.35 -12.20 7.12
CA ARG A 33 5.12 -13.34 6.24
C ARG A 33 3.64 -13.61 6.05
N ALA A 34 3.31 -14.16 4.89
CA ALA A 34 2.01 -14.77 4.63
C ALA A 34 2.23 -16.06 3.85
N ARG A 35 1.33 -17.02 4.02
CA ARG A 35 1.32 -18.17 3.13
C ARG A 35 0.91 -17.73 1.72
N PRO A 36 1.37 -18.43 0.68
CA PRO A 36 0.90 -18.18 -0.67
C PRO A 36 -0.64 -18.28 -0.77
N LEU A 37 -1.23 -17.46 -1.60
CA LEU A 37 -2.64 -17.60 -1.95
C LEU A 37 -2.83 -18.86 -2.80
N SER A 38 -3.82 -19.67 -2.51
CA SER A 38 -4.22 -20.76 -3.40
C SER A 38 -5.03 -20.22 -4.59
N GLY A 39 -5.09 -20.97 -5.67
CA GLY A 39 -5.97 -20.63 -6.81
C GLY A 39 -7.43 -20.53 -6.41
N GLN A 40 -7.88 -21.41 -5.51
CA GLN A 40 -9.25 -21.40 -5.00
C GLN A 40 -9.57 -20.11 -4.21
N GLU A 41 -8.64 -19.62 -3.39
CA GLU A 41 -8.82 -18.35 -2.66
C GLU A 41 -8.89 -17.15 -3.60
N VAL A 42 -8.05 -17.12 -4.62
CA VAL A 42 -8.08 -16.07 -5.64
C VAL A 42 -9.41 -16.07 -6.37
N GLU A 43 -9.88 -17.23 -6.81
CA GLU A 43 -11.16 -17.31 -7.53
C GLU A 43 -12.35 -16.98 -6.61
N ALA A 44 -12.37 -17.45 -5.37
CA ALA A 44 -13.40 -17.10 -4.40
C ALA A 44 -13.46 -15.58 -4.15
N PHE A 45 -12.31 -14.92 -4.02
CA PHE A 45 -12.23 -13.47 -3.88
C PHE A 45 -12.81 -12.74 -5.10
N ARG A 46 -12.37 -13.13 -6.30
CA ARG A 46 -12.84 -12.52 -7.56
C ARG A 46 -14.34 -12.76 -7.79
N ALA A 47 -14.84 -13.94 -7.46
CA ALA A 47 -16.27 -14.26 -7.55
C ALA A 47 -17.10 -13.39 -6.58
N ALA A 48 -16.64 -13.24 -5.33
CA ALA A 48 -17.28 -12.38 -4.34
C ALA A 48 -17.27 -10.90 -4.77
N GLN A 49 -16.16 -10.42 -5.36
CA GLN A 49 -16.09 -9.08 -5.92
C GLN A 49 -17.15 -8.88 -7.02
N ARG A 50 -17.18 -9.77 -8.02
CA ARG A 50 -18.15 -9.68 -9.12
C ARG A 50 -19.59 -9.67 -8.62
N SER A 51 -19.92 -10.57 -7.69
CA SER A 51 -21.30 -10.68 -7.16
C SER A 51 -21.69 -9.51 -6.26
N SER A 52 -20.73 -8.86 -5.60
CA SER A 52 -20.99 -7.71 -4.74
C SER A 52 -21.24 -6.42 -5.49
N GLY A 53 -20.67 -6.26 -6.69
CA GLY A 53 -20.64 -5.00 -7.43
C GLY A 53 -19.68 -3.95 -6.83
N ILE A 54 -18.94 -4.29 -5.77
CA ILE A 54 -17.98 -3.36 -5.12
C ILE A 54 -16.72 -3.23 -5.98
N ALA A 55 -16.46 -2.02 -6.48
CA ALA A 55 -15.27 -1.70 -7.28
C ALA A 55 -14.98 -0.18 -7.29
N PRO A 56 -13.70 0.22 -7.35
CA PRO A 56 -12.52 -0.63 -7.23
C PRO A 56 -12.31 -1.14 -5.81
N VAL A 57 -11.56 -2.22 -5.66
CA VAL A 57 -11.01 -2.64 -4.36
C VAL A 57 -9.59 -2.12 -4.25
N LEU A 58 -9.25 -1.57 -3.08
CA LEU A 58 -7.88 -1.16 -2.76
C LEU A 58 -7.28 -2.11 -1.72
N ALA A 59 -5.99 -2.36 -1.80
CA ALA A 59 -5.25 -2.99 -0.71
C ALA A 59 -4.42 -1.93 0.03
N HIS A 60 -4.20 -2.12 1.33
CA HIS A 60 -3.24 -1.35 2.10
C HIS A 60 -2.12 -2.27 2.59
N THR A 61 -0.89 -1.78 2.59
CA THR A 61 0.27 -2.52 3.09
C THR A 61 0.25 -2.66 4.61
N SER A 62 0.99 -3.67 5.11
CA SER A 62 1.28 -3.80 6.53
C SER A 62 1.95 -2.55 7.10
N TYR A 63 1.56 -2.13 8.29
CA TYR A 63 2.18 -1.03 9.03
C TYR A 63 3.64 -1.30 9.46
N LEU A 64 4.11 -2.54 9.33
CA LEU A 64 5.50 -2.90 9.61
C LEU A 64 6.48 -2.38 8.54
N ILE A 65 5.98 -2.10 7.33
CA ILE A 65 6.78 -1.69 6.18
C ILE A 65 7.22 -0.24 6.35
N ASN A 66 8.54 -0.02 6.34
CA ASN A 66 9.16 1.29 6.33
C ASN A 66 10.22 1.35 5.22
N ILE A 67 9.81 1.82 4.04
CA ILE A 67 10.68 1.89 2.87
C ILE A 67 11.67 3.07 2.89
N ALA A 68 11.50 4.02 3.82
CA ALA A 68 12.43 5.14 4.05
C ALA A 68 13.47 4.84 5.15
N CYS A 69 13.44 3.65 5.75
CA CYS A 69 14.27 3.28 6.89
C CYS A 69 15.76 3.30 6.54
N PRO A 70 16.64 3.98 7.33
CA PRO A 70 18.07 3.99 7.13
C PRO A 70 18.75 2.66 7.53
N GLU A 71 18.13 1.86 8.39
CA GLU A 71 18.68 0.57 8.83
C GLU A 71 18.53 -0.46 7.71
N ARG A 72 19.67 -1.05 7.28
CA ARG A 72 19.73 -1.93 6.11
C ARG A 72 18.88 -3.20 6.23
N GLY A 73 18.82 -3.79 7.42
CA GLY A 73 18.06 -5.03 7.65
C GLY A 73 16.58 -4.80 7.55
N LEU A 74 16.07 -3.73 8.20
CA LEU A 74 14.67 -3.35 8.15
C LEU A 74 14.26 -2.86 6.75
N PHE A 75 15.13 -2.10 6.07
CA PHE A 75 14.90 -1.67 4.69
C PHE A 75 14.71 -2.86 3.76
N ARG A 76 15.66 -3.83 3.76
CA ARG A 76 15.55 -5.04 2.95
C ARG A 76 14.26 -5.82 3.25
N LYS A 77 13.95 -5.99 4.54
CA LYS A 77 12.74 -6.67 4.99
C LYS A 77 11.47 -5.94 4.55
N SER A 78 11.51 -4.60 4.52
CA SER A 78 10.40 -3.76 4.03
C SER A 78 10.20 -3.92 2.52
N VAL A 79 11.28 -3.94 1.73
CA VAL A 79 11.22 -4.21 0.28
C VAL A 79 10.66 -5.61 0.00
N GLU A 80 11.12 -6.64 0.73
CA GLU A 80 10.61 -8.00 0.60
C GLU A 80 9.12 -8.09 0.96
N GLY A 81 8.72 -7.44 2.06
CA GLY A 81 7.33 -7.38 2.50
C GLY A 81 6.43 -6.67 1.49
N LEU A 82 6.88 -5.53 0.96
CA LEU A 82 6.14 -4.77 -0.06
C LEU A 82 6.01 -5.57 -1.37
N SER A 83 7.08 -6.25 -1.80
CA SER A 83 7.04 -7.13 -2.98
C SER A 83 6.00 -8.25 -2.80
N LEU A 84 6.00 -8.90 -1.65
CA LEU A 84 5.01 -9.94 -1.34
C LEU A 84 3.57 -9.41 -1.39
N GLU A 85 3.33 -8.22 -0.84
CA GLU A 85 2.00 -7.63 -0.83
C GLU A 85 1.56 -7.15 -2.22
N ALA A 86 2.50 -6.64 -3.04
CA ALA A 86 2.25 -6.30 -4.43
C ALA A 86 1.87 -7.54 -5.26
N GLU A 87 2.62 -8.65 -5.13
CA GLU A 87 2.29 -9.91 -5.79
C GLU A 87 0.92 -10.45 -5.39
N ARG A 88 0.55 -10.34 -4.11
CA ARG A 88 -0.75 -10.77 -3.62
C ARG A 88 -1.88 -9.91 -4.18
N ALA A 89 -1.72 -8.58 -4.20
CA ALA A 89 -2.69 -7.66 -4.76
C ALA A 89 -2.89 -7.92 -6.27
N GLU A 90 -1.81 -8.09 -7.03
CA GLU A 90 -1.86 -8.42 -8.47
C GLU A 90 -2.59 -9.75 -8.71
N ARG A 91 -2.27 -10.81 -7.95
CA ARG A 91 -2.95 -12.11 -8.06
C ARG A 91 -4.46 -12.04 -7.76
N LEU A 92 -4.87 -11.16 -6.84
CA LEU A 92 -6.28 -10.92 -6.52
C LEU A 92 -6.99 -10.06 -7.57
N GLY A 93 -6.25 -9.37 -8.46
CA GLY A 93 -6.79 -8.42 -9.41
C GLY A 93 -7.13 -7.07 -8.78
N ILE A 94 -6.48 -6.73 -7.68
CA ILE A 94 -6.61 -5.45 -6.99
C ILE A 94 -5.74 -4.42 -7.73
N PRO A 95 -6.32 -3.30 -8.24
CA PRO A 95 -5.57 -2.36 -9.06
C PRO A 95 -4.68 -1.40 -8.26
N TYR A 96 -4.92 -1.22 -6.96
CA TYR A 96 -4.25 -0.22 -6.14
C TYR A 96 -3.75 -0.79 -4.82
N LEU A 97 -2.47 -0.53 -4.51
CA LEU A 97 -1.84 -0.86 -3.22
C LEU A 97 -1.42 0.44 -2.54
N VAL A 98 -2.10 0.79 -1.45
CA VAL A 98 -1.82 1.99 -0.65
C VAL A 98 -0.66 1.71 0.30
N LEU A 99 0.27 2.66 0.39
CA LEU A 99 1.50 2.54 1.15
C LEU A 99 1.85 3.87 1.83
N HIS A 100 2.09 3.87 3.15
CA HIS A 100 2.76 4.99 3.79
C HIS A 100 4.22 5.09 3.29
N PRO A 101 4.72 6.27 2.91
CA PRO A 101 6.09 6.41 2.39
C PRO A 101 7.19 5.97 3.38
N GLY A 102 6.85 5.83 4.66
CA GLY A 102 7.74 5.42 5.73
C GLY A 102 8.30 6.59 6.52
N ALA A 103 9.30 6.31 7.37
CA ALA A 103 9.93 7.27 8.27
C ALA A 103 11.44 7.22 8.13
N HIS A 104 12.08 8.41 8.05
CA HIS A 104 13.53 8.55 7.84
C HIS A 104 14.36 8.39 9.13
N LEU A 105 13.74 8.26 10.29
CA LEU A 105 14.36 7.97 11.58
C LEU A 105 15.58 8.86 11.89
N GLY A 106 15.46 10.19 11.66
CA GLY A 106 16.49 11.17 11.95
C GLY A 106 17.54 11.41 10.84
N ARG A 107 17.48 10.69 9.71
CA ARG A 107 18.42 10.89 8.59
C ARG A 107 18.07 12.06 7.66
N GLY A 108 16.92 12.66 7.87
CA GLY A 108 16.43 13.77 7.05
C GLY A 108 15.52 13.34 5.91
N VAL A 109 14.67 14.25 5.50
CA VAL A 109 13.63 14.03 4.48
C VAL A 109 14.24 13.59 3.14
N GLU A 110 15.31 14.26 2.70
CA GLU A 110 15.95 13.99 1.40
C GLU A 110 16.45 12.53 1.31
N GLU A 111 17.17 12.06 2.35
CA GLU A 111 17.64 10.67 2.39
C GLU A 111 16.48 9.69 2.48
N GLY A 112 15.44 10.02 3.25
CA GLY A 112 14.23 9.19 3.33
C GLY A 112 13.51 9.06 1.99
N VAL A 113 13.33 10.15 1.27
CA VAL A 113 12.73 10.19 -0.08
C VAL A 113 13.57 9.38 -1.06
N LYS A 114 14.89 9.52 -1.05
CA LYS A 114 15.79 8.74 -1.90
C LYS A 114 15.63 7.24 -1.65
N ARG A 115 15.66 6.81 -0.40
CA ARG A 115 15.51 5.39 -0.03
C ARG A 115 14.14 4.84 -0.38
N ALA A 116 13.08 5.61 -0.16
CA ALA A 116 11.74 5.20 -0.54
C ALA A 116 11.60 4.99 -2.06
N ALA A 117 12.22 5.87 -2.86
CA ALA A 117 12.26 5.71 -4.31
C ALA A 117 13.03 4.45 -4.73
N GLU A 118 14.22 4.20 -4.16
CA GLU A 118 15.02 2.99 -4.41
C GLU A 118 14.23 1.72 -4.07
N ALA A 119 13.46 1.73 -2.99
CA ALA A 119 12.62 0.61 -2.60
C ALA A 119 11.50 0.34 -3.61
N LEU A 120 10.81 1.40 -4.05
CA LEU A 120 9.73 1.28 -5.04
C LEU A 120 10.25 0.78 -6.39
N ASP A 121 11.37 1.31 -6.87
CA ASP A 121 12.00 0.83 -8.11
C ASP A 121 12.43 -0.64 -8.00
N SER A 122 12.96 -1.05 -6.83
CA SER A 122 13.27 -2.45 -6.57
C SER A 122 12.03 -3.34 -6.61
N VAL A 123 10.90 -2.90 -6.07
CA VAL A 123 9.63 -3.64 -6.09
C VAL A 123 9.08 -3.72 -7.51
N HIS A 124 9.09 -2.62 -8.25
CA HIS A 124 8.66 -2.61 -9.66
C HIS A 124 9.51 -3.55 -10.53
N GLY A 125 10.82 -3.57 -10.31
CA GLY A 125 11.74 -4.49 -11.00
C GLY A 125 11.51 -5.97 -10.69
N ARG A 126 10.99 -6.29 -9.49
CA ARG A 126 10.65 -7.68 -9.10
C ARG A 126 9.29 -8.15 -9.61
N THR A 127 8.45 -7.23 -10.06
CA THR A 127 7.10 -7.52 -10.57
C THR A 127 6.95 -7.03 -12.01
N PRO A 128 7.77 -7.50 -12.96
CA PRO A 128 7.69 -7.08 -14.36
C PRO A 128 6.33 -7.47 -14.94
N GLY A 129 5.74 -6.58 -15.72
CA GLY A 129 4.43 -6.79 -16.35
C GLY A 129 3.22 -6.66 -15.43
N ALA A 130 3.41 -6.38 -14.14
CA ALA A 130 2.30 -6.11 -13.25
C ALA A 130 1.60 -4.78 -13.60
N THR A 131 0.29 -4.76 -13.48
CA THR A 131 -0.56 -3.59 -13.72
C THR A 131 -0.91 -2.82 -12.46
N LEU A 132 -0.61 -3.40 -11.30
CA LEU A 132 -0.80 -2.80 -9.98
C LEU A 132 -0.11 -1.45 -9.87
N ARG A 133 -0.83 -0.46 -9.37
CA ARG A 133 -0.29 0.86 -9.01
C ARG A 133 -0.07 0.94 -7.51
N ILE A 134 1.12 1.36 -7.08
CA ILE A 134 1.42 1.66 -5.69
C ILE A 134 1.10 3.14 -5.46
N LEU A 135 0.20 3.39 -4.50
CA LEU A 135 -0.24 4.74 -4.15
C LEU A 135 0.42 5.16 -2.83
N LEU A 136 1.19 6.25 -2.89
CA LEU A 136 1.80 6.87 -1.72
C LEU A 136 0.72 7.62 -0.95
N GLU A 137 0.49 7.23 0.30
CA GLU A 137 -0.52 7.86 1.12
C GLU A 137 0.03 9.13 1.80
N SER A 138 -0.79 10.18 1.82
CA SER A 138 -0.53 11.32 2.68
C SER A 138 -0.57 10.89 4.15
N THR A 139 0.33 11.42 4.98
CA THR A 139 0.45 11.06 6.40
C THR A 139 0.25 12.27 7.31
N ALA A 140 -0.04 12.03 8.57
CA ALA A 140 -0.21 13.10 9.57
C ALA A 140 1.12 13.70 10.08
N GLY A 141 2.28 13.18 9.65
CA GLY A 141 3.60 13.75 9.98
C GLY A 141 4.12 13.42 11.37
N GLN A 142 3.65 12.32 11.99
CA GLN A 142 4.16 11.94 13.30
C GLN A 142 5.66 11.58 13.24
N GLY A 143 6.42 12.13 14.19
CA GLY A 143 7.83 11.84 14.33
C GLY A 143 8.65 12.22 13.09
N THR A 144 9.08 11.24 12.34
CA THR A 144 9.91 11.38 11.12
C THR A 144 9.25 10.77 9.89
N ALA A 145 7.92 10.61 9.93
CA ALA A 145 7.14 10.08 8.81
C ALA A 145 7.18 11.04 7.61
N LEU A 146 7.37 10.46 6.42
CA LEU A 146 7.27 11.16 5.15
C LEU A 146 5.81 11.22 4.67
N GLY A 147 5.51 12.18 3.80
CA GLY A 147 4.20 12.31 3.15
C GLY A 147 3.24 13.23 3.89
N ALA A 148 3.68 13.91 4.96
CA ALA A 148 2.90 14.96 5.62
C ALA A 148 2.83 16.23 4.77
N ARG A 149 3.85 16.50 3.97
CA ARG A 149 3.89 17.61 3.03
C ARG A 149 3.72 17.10 1.61
N PHE A 150 2.90 17.76 0.84
CA PHE A 150 2.67 17.38 -0.57
C PHE A 150 3.95 17.45 -1.40
N GLU A 151 4.87 18.36 -1.04
CA GLU A 151 6.18 18.47 -1.67
C GLU A 151 7.03 17.21 -1.48
N GLU A 152 6.90 16.51 -0.34
CA GLU A 152 7.60 15.25 -0.09
C GLU A 152 7.08 14.14 -1.00
N LEU A 153 5.74 14.05 -1.17
CA LEU A 153 5.12 13.11 -2.10
C LEU A 153 5.52 13.42 -3.55
N ALA A 154 5.52 14.70 -3.93
CA ALA A 154 5.94 15.15 -5.25
C ALA A 154 7.41 14.82 -5.53
N ALA A 155 8.31 15.07 -4.56
CA ALA A 155 9.73 14.76 -4.67
C ALA A 155 9.99 13.26 -4.80
N LEU A 156 9.21 12.43 -4.09
CA LEU A 156 9.28 10.98 -4.16
C LEU A 156 8.78 10.49 -5.52
N LEU A 157 7.62 10.96 -5.97
CA LEU A 157 7.09 10.61 -7.30
C LEU A 157 8.05 11.00 -8.41
N ALA A 158 8.71 12.16 -8.33
CA ALA A 158 9.68 12.60 -9.33
C ALA A 158 10.90 11.68 -9.45
N ARG A 159 11.25 10.95 -8.38
CA ARG A 159 12.41 10.05 -8.34
C ARG A 159 12.11 8.60 -8.74
N VAL A 160 10.88 8.14 -8.52
CA VAL A 160 10.47 6.76 -8.83
C VAL A 160 10.30 6.59 -10.33
N GLY A 161 10.89 5.54 -10.88
CA GLY A 161 10.60 5.07 -12.23
C GLY A 161 9.15 4.61 -12.41
N HIS A 162 8.80 4.10 -13.59
CA HIS A 162 7.47 3.52 -13.86
C HIS A 162 6.29 4.45 -13.53
N PRO A 163 6.18 5.63 -14.19
CA PRO A 163 5.14 6.62 -13.88
C PRO A 163 3.72 6.07 -13.96
N GLU A 164 3.50 5.05 -14.79
CA GLU A 164 2.23 4.34 -14.96
C GLU A 164 1.85 3.47 -13.76
N ARG A 165 2.82 3.12 -12.90
CA ARG A 165 2.65 2.21 -11.76
C ARG A 165 2.68 2.90 -10.40
N ARG A 166 2.68 4.22 -10.37
CA ARG A 166 2.72 5.03 -9.13
C ARG A 166 1.57 6.02 -9.10
N GLY A 167 1.25 6.51 -7.90
CA GLY A 167 0.24 7.55 -7.68
C GLY A 167 0.21 7.99 -6.23
N VAL A 168 -0.82 8.75 -5.87
CA VAL A 168 -1.04 9.26 -4.52
C VAL A 168 -2.40 8.80 -4.02
N CYS A 169 -2.49 8.48 -2.73
CA CYS A 169 -3.71 8.33 -1.97
C CYS A 169 -3.80 9.50 -0.97
N LEU A 170 -4.82 10.33 -1.08
CA LEU A 170 -5.08 11.38 -0.12
C LEU A 170 -6.01 10.84 0.98
N ASP A 171 -5.52 10.80 2.21
CA ASP A 171 -6.32 10.52 3.40
C ASP A 171 -6.72 11.86 4.04
N SER A 172 -8.01 12.16 4.09
CA SER A 172 -8.52 13.43 4.62
C SER A 172 -8.23 13.63 6.10
N CYS A 173 -8.23 12.54 6.89
CA CYS A 173 -7.86 12.61 8.30
C CYS A 173 -6.38 12.94 8.48
N HIS A 174 -5.52 12.33 7.65
CA HIS A 174 -4.09 12.58 7.71
C HIS A 174 -3.74 14.00 7.28
N ILE A 175 -4.28 14.50 6.17
CA ILE A 175 -3.98 15.87 5.69
C ILE A 175 -4.54 16.91 6.67
N PHE A 176 -5.70 16.69 7.28
CA PHE A 176 -6.23 17.54 8.33
C PHE A 176 -5.28 17.55 9.56
N ALA A 177 -4.84 16.38 10.01
CA ALA A 177 -3.90 16.26 11.14
C ALA A 177 -2.51 16.87 10.82
N ALA A 178 -2.10 16.90 9.55
CA ALA A 178 -0.89 17.57 9.06
C ALA A 178 -1.03 19.10 8.97
N GLY A 179 -2.22 19.66 9.23
CA GLY A 179 -2.48 21.10 9.27
C GLY A 179 -3.02 21.71 7.97
N TYR A 180 -3.47 20.89 7.03
CA TYR A 180 -4.16 21.38 5.84
C TYR A 180 -5.65 21.60 6.13
N GLU A 181 -6.23 22.59 5.49
CA GLU A 181 -7.69 22.77 5.43
C GLU A 181 -8.31 21.74 4.47
N VAL A 182 -9.40 21.07 4.88
CA VAL A 182 -10.06 19.99 4.14
C VAL A 182 -11.55 20.27 3.99
#